data_3bbde0308a11a622f57034c44a8c0e17
#
_entry.id   3bbde0308a11a622f57034c44a8c0e17
#
_cell.length_a   1.000
_cell.length_b   1.000
_cell.length_c   1.000
_cell.angle_alpha   90.00
_cell.angle_beta   90.00
_cell.angle_gamma   90.00
#
_symmetry.space_group_name_H-M   'P 1'
#
loop_
_entity.id
_entity.type
_entity.pdbx_description
1 polymer ?
#
loop_
_entity_poly.entity_id
_entity_poly.type
_entity_poly.pdbx_seq_one_letter_code
_entity_poly.pdbx_strand_id
1 'polypeptide(L)'
;MADTTATLDANTPRHTSCTIPVDPDKCTVTVPNGIYSAAIDEDVANLEFSLDGTNWVAPDPVAGRIVWSNHRGNGGTFYLRKSSGSQGAHLVLGRGHL
;
A
#
# COMPACT_ATOMS: atom_id res chain seq x y z
N MET A 1 2.25 -13.74 -12.34
CA MET A 1 2.47 -12.27 -12.38
C MET A 1 3.75 -11.98 -11.62
N ALA A 2 4.55 -11.04 -12.12
CA ALA A 2 5.79 -10.65 -11.45
C ALA A 2 5.52 -9.64 -10.32
N ASP A 3 6.53 -9.40 -9.50
CA ASP A 3 6.47 -8.33 -8.51
C ASP A 3 6.20 -6.99 -9.18
N THR A 4 5.48 -6.12 -8.48
CA THR A 4 5.16 -4.78 -8.96
C THR A 4 5.67 -3.73 -7.99
N THR A 5 5.65 -2.48 -8.44
CA THR A 5 6.09 -1.33 -7.64
C THR A 5 5.02 -0.26 -7.71
N ALA A 6 4.70 0.35 -6.58
CA ALA A 6 3.78 1.47 -6.55
C ALA A 6 4.46 2.72 -7.12
N THR A 7 3.69 3.54 -7.84
CA THR A 7 4.19 4.74 -8.48
C THR A 7 3.34 5.93 -8.06
N LEU A 8 3.98 7.06 -7.72
CA LEU A 8 3.27 8.29 -7.42
C LEU A 8 2.57 8.80 -8.66
N ASP A 9 1.31 9.17 -8.50
CA ASP A 9 0.52 9.75 -9.58
C ASP A 9 0.98 11.18 -9.86
N ALA A 10 1.31 11.47 -11.13
CA ALA A 10 1.80 12.78 -11.52
C ALA A 10 0.72 13.86 -11.40
N ASN A 11 -0.56 13.50 -11.55
CA ASN A 11 -1.67 14.45 -11.47
C ASN A 11 -2.18 14.63 -10.04
N THR A 12 -1.93 13.67 -9.18
CA THR A 12 -2.32 13.71 -7.76
C THR A 12 -1.13 13.23 -6.93
N PRO A 13 -0.16 14.12 -6.63
CA PRO A 13 1.11 13.69 -6.01
C PRO A 13 1.02 12.95 -4.69
N ARG A 14 -0.15 12.98 -4.04
CA ARG A 14 -0.40 12.22 -2.82
C ARG A 14 -1.10 10.89 -3.06
N HIS A 15 -1.33 10.56 -4.31
CA HIS A 15 -1.84 9.26 -4.70
C HIS A 15 -0.69 8.40 -5.18
N THR A 16 -0.73 7.15 -4.83
CA THR A 16 0.14 6.16 -5.43
C THR A 16 -0.72 5.01 -5.93
N SER A 17 -0.38 4.49 -7.09
CA SER A 17 -1.12 3.39 -7.68
C SER A 17 -0.23 2.18 -7.87
N CYS A 18 -0.80 1.00 -7.75
CA CYS A 18 -0.09 -0.23 -8.05
C CYS A 18 -1.06 -1.33 -8.44
N THR A 19 -0.54 -2.34 -9.12
CA THR A 19 -1.25 -3.60 -9.28
C THR A 19 -0.79 -4.50 -8.15
N ILE A 20 -1.72 -4.95 -7.31
CA ILE A 20 -1.41 -5.85 -6.21
C ILE A 20 -1.44 -7.27 -6.76
N PRO A 21 -0.28 -7.93 -6.87
CA PRO A 21 -0.20 -9.28 -7.43
C PRO A 21 -0.64 -10.34 -6.42
N VAL A 22 -0.78 -11.55 -6.92
CA VAL A 22 -1.12 -12.70 -6.09
C VAL A 22 0.16 -13.34 -5.53
N ASP A 23 0.07 -13.86 -4.30
CA ASP A 23 1.15 -14.62 -3.66
C ASP A 23 1.73 -15.68 -4.65
N PRO A 24 3.06 -15.84 -4.78
CA PRO A 24 4.15 -15.30 -3.95
C PRO A 24 4.68 -13.93 -4.38
N ASP A 25 4.14 -13.33 -5.41
CA ASP A 25 4.55 -12.01 -5.85
C ASP A 25 4.02 -10.93 -4.90
N LYS A 26 4.60 -9.74 -4.97
CA LYS A 26 4.22 -8.64 -4.08
C LYS A 26 4.38 -7.30 -4.77
N CYS A 27 3.64 -6.30 -4.27
CA CYS A 27 3.80 -4.91 -4.67
C CYS A 27 4.61 -4.20 -3.59
N THR A 28 5.70 -3.56 -3.99
CA THR A 28 6.51 -2.74 -3.09
C THR A 28 6.02 -1.31 -3.14
N VAL A 29 5.63 -0.77 -1.99
CA VAL A 29 5.18 0.62 -1.86
C VAL A 29 6.23 1.40 -1.10
N THR A 30 6.88 2.34 -1.80
CA THR A 30 7.84 3.25 -1.19
C THR A 30 7.16 4.58 -0.90
N VAL A 31 7.12 4.93 0.38
CA VAL A 31 6.44 6.15 0.86
C VAL A 31 7.49 7.23 1.04
N PRO A 32 7.32 8.40 0.40
CA PRO A 32 8.32 9.45 0.47
C PRO A 32 8.38 10.12 1.83
N ASN A 33 9.49 10.83 2.06
CA ASN A 33 9.68 11.62 3.27
C ASN A 33 8.59 12.70 3.37
N GLY A 34 8.10 12.94 4.57
CA GLY A 34 7.02 13.90 4.81
C GLY A 34 5.63 13.26 4.85
N ILE A 35 5.52 11.98 4.59
CA ILE A 35 4.26 11.25 4.62
C ILE A 35 4.16 10.44 5.90
N TYR A 36 3.02 10.56 6.58
CA TYR A 36 2.77 9.92 7.87
C TYR A 36 1.87 8.68 7.78
N SER A 37 1.09 8.58 6.71
CA SER A 37 0.15 7.46 6.57
C SER A 37 -0.17 7.17 5.12
N ALA A 38 -0.67 5.96 4.88
CA ALA A 38 -1.23 5.57 3.60
C ALA A 38 -2.56 4.87 3.85
N ALA A 39 -3.62 5.34 3.20
CA ALA A 39 -4.95 4.74 3.27
C ALA A 39 -5.30 4.17 1.92
N ILE A 40 -6.00 3.03 1.93
CA ILE A 40 -6.46 2.42 0.69
C ILE A 40 -7.71 3.12 0.19
N ASP A 41 -7.78 3.37 -1.11
CA ASP A 41 -8.83 4.15 -1.74
C ASP A 41 -10.02 3.30 -2.19
N GLU A 42 -9.91 1.99 -2.13
CA GLU A 42 -10.94 1.07 -2.59
C GLU A 42 -10.94 -0.21 -1.77
N ASP A 43 -12.04 -0.95 -1.83
CA ASP A 43 -12.14 -2.24 -1.16
C ASP A 43 -11.24 -3.25 -1.87
N VAL A 44 -10.44 -3.99 -1.11
CA VAL A 44 -9.55 -5.01 -1.65
C VAL A 44 -9.79 -6.31 -0.89
N ALA A 45 -10.34 -7.30 -1.58
CA ALA A 45 -10.56 -8.62 -0.99
C ALA A 45 -9.25 -9.41 -0.96
N ASN A 46 -9.08 -10.24 0.06
CA ASN A 46 -7.94 -11.16 0.19
C ASN A 46 -6.58 -10.44 0.22
N LEU A 47 -6.55 -9.21 0.74
CA LEU A 47 -5.32 -8.45 0.85
C LEU A 47 -4.45 -8.99 1.98
N GLU A 48 -3.15 -9.06 1.72
CA GLU A 48 -2.13 -9.30 2.73
C GLU A 48 -1.14 -8.15 2.72
N PHE A 49 -0.66 -7.80 3.91
CA PHE A 49 0.18 -6.64 4.13
C PHE A 49 1.41 -7.05 4.92
N SER A 50 2.56 -6.44 4.61
CA SER A 50 3.81 -6.72 5.33
C SER A 50 4.66 -5.46 5.43
N LEU A 51 5.38 -5.34 6.54
CA LEU A 51 6.37 -4.28 6.73
C LEU A 51 7.77 -4.69 6.25
N ASP A 52 8.03 -5.98 6.17
CA ASP A 52 9.36 -6.50 5.85
C ASP A 52 9.39 -7.38 4.60
N GLY A 53 8.23 -7.66 4.01
CA GLY A 53 8.13 -8.54 2.85
C GLY A 53 8.18 -10.02 3.17
N THR A 54 8.25 -10.39 4.44
CA THR A 54 8.37 -11.78 4.89
C THR A 54 7.25 -12.19 5.83
N ASN A 55 6.88 -11.33 6.77
CA ASN A 55 5.83 -11.59 7.74
C ASN A 55 4.55 -10.88 7.30
N TRP A 56 3.49 -11.62 7.05
CA TRP A 56 2.28 -11.11 6.43
C TRP A 56 1.09 -11.19 7.39
N VAL A 57 0.26 -10.18 7.34
CA VAL A 57 -1.03 -10.15 8.03
C VAL A 57 -2.14 -9.95 6.99
N ALA A 58 -3.33 -10.42 7.31
CA ALA A 58 -4.46 -10.39 6.38
C ALA A 58 -5.56 -9.46 6.93
N PRO A 59 -5.42 -8.14 6.79
CA PRO A 59 -6.49 -7.22 7.17
C PRO A 59 -7.66 -7.34 6.20
N ASP A 60 -8.81 -6.82 6.62
CA ASP A 60 -9.97 -6.67 5.72
C ASP A 60 -10.10 -5.18 5.38
N PRO A 61 -9.32 -4.66 4.42
CA PRO A 61 -9.34 -3.24 4.13
C PRO A 61 -10.57 -2.84 3.33
N VAL A 62 -11.25 -1.83 3.84
CA VAL A 62 -12.31 -1.13 3.15
C VAL A 62 -11.78 0.23 2.73
N ALA A 63 -12.37 0.81 1.70
CA ALA A 63 -11.97 2.13 1.23
C ALA A 63 -11.90 3.13 2.39
N GLY A 64 -10.83 3.90 2.44
CA GLY A 64 -10.58 4.88 3.49
C GLY A 64 -9.82 4.34 4.70
N ARG A 65 -9.58 3.04 4.78
CA ARG A 65 -8.85 2.46 5.92
C ARG A 65 -7.35 2.71 5.77
N ILE A 66 -6.72 3.11 6.87
CA ILE A 66 -5.28 3.27 6.92
C ILE A 66 -4.63 1.90 6.92
N VAL A 67 -3.71 1.67 5.98
CA VAL A 67 -2.98 0.41 5.86
C VAL A 67 -1.52 0.53 6.31
N TRP A 68 -1.04 1.77 6.50
CA TRP A 68 0.34 2.01 6.93
C TRP A 68 0.41 3.36 7.63
N SER A 69 1.25 3.45 8.66
CA SER A 69 1.50 4.73 9.33
C SER A 69 2.90 4.77 9.92
N ASN A 70 3.44 5.99 10.05
CA ASN A 70 4.75 6.24 10.63
C ASN A 70 4.72 7.57 11.35
N HIS A 71 4.88 7.54 12.67
CA HIS A 71 4.81 8.72 13.52
C HIS A 71 5.90 9.76 13.23
N ARG A 72 7.03 9.31 12.69
CA ARG A 72 8.17 10.21 12.41
C ARG A 72 7.99 10.97 11.11
N GLY A 73 7.09 10.56 10.25
CA GLY A 73 6.87 11.20 8.97
C GLY A 73 8.08 11.15 8.03
N ASN A 74 8.97 10.21 8.21
CA ASN A 74 10.17 10.06 7.39
C ASN A 74 10.00 9.02 6.29
N GLY A 75 8.74 8.70 5.96
CA GLY A 75 8.45 7.73 4.93
C GLY A 75 8.76 6.30 5.34
N GLY A 76 8.92 5.46 4.37
CA GLY A 76 9.24 4.04 4.59
C GLY A 76 8.78 3.17 3.44
N THR A 77 8.87 1.87 3.65
CA THR A 77 8.48 0.90 2.63
C THR A 77 7.58 -0.15 3.27
N PHE A 78 6.53 -0.53 2.55
CA PHE A 78 5.70 -1.65 2.94
C PHE A 78 5.30 -2.44 1.69
N TYR A 79 4.68 -3.60 1.90
CA TYR A 79 4.41 -4.53 0.82
C TYR A 79 2.96 -4.98 0.87
N LEU A 80 2.38 -5.15 -0.32
CA LEU A 80 1.01 -5.64 -0.49
C LEU A 80 1.01 -6.83 -1.43
N ARG A 81 0.19 -7.82 -1.12
CA ARG A 81 -0.09 -8.94 -2.03
C ARG A 81 -1.50 -9.44 -1.78
N LYS A 82 -1.99 -10.31 -2.64
CA LYS A 82 -3.29 -10.95 -2.45
C LYS A 82 -3.12 -12.45 -2.36
N SER A 83 -3.95 -13.07 -1.54
CA SER A 83 -3.95 -14.54 -1.46
C SER A 83 -4.62 -15.17 -2.68
N SER A 84 -5.47 -14.42 -3.39
CA SER A 84 -6.07 -14.92 -4.63
C SER A 84 -6.50 -13.76 -5.52
N GLY A 85 -6.22 -13.87 -6.83
CA GLY A 85 -6.52 -12.84 -7.80
C GLY A 85 -5.63 -11.62 -7.66
N SER A 86 -5.40 -10.89 -8.74
CA SER A 86 -4.70 -9.61 -8.69
C SER A 86 -5.69 -8.46 -8.80
N GLN A 87 -5.30 -7.27 -8.35
CA GLN A 87 -6.18 -6.11 -8.37
C GLN A 87 -5.37 -4.83 -8.46
N GLY A 88 -5.79 -3.91 -9.32
CA GLY A 88 -5.26 -2.55 -9.30
C GLY A 88 -5.80 -1.80 -8.11
N ALA A 89 -4.96 -1.00 -7.46
CA ALA A 89 -5.34 -0.26 -6.27
C ALA A 89 -4.68 1.10 -6.25
N HIS A 90 -5.34 2.04 -5.55
CA HIS A 90 -4.82 3.38 -5.28
C HIS A 90 -4.71 3.59 -3.79
N LEU A 91 -3.65 4.27 -3.39
CA LEU A 91 -3.43 4.62 -1.99
C LEU A 91 -3.35 6.14 -1.88
N VAL A 92 -3.97 6.68 -0.85
CA VAL A 92 -3.92 8.11 -0.55
C VAL A 92 -2.89 8.32 0.55
N LEU A 93 -1.92 9.18 0.29
CA LEU A 93 -0.83 9.45 1.22
C LEU A 93 -1.15 10.66 2.08
N GLY A 94 -1.04 10.51 3.40
CA GLY A 94 -1.37 11.54 4.35
C GLY A 94 -0.14 12.24 4.91
N ARG A 95 -0.18 13.57 4.98
CA ARG A 95 0.91 14.40 5.52
C ARG A 95 0.71 14.77 6.98
N GLY A 96 -0.49 14.61 7.51
CA GLY A 96 -0.78 14.93 8.88
C GLY A 96 -0.72 13.71 9.79
N HIS A 97 -0.61 13.95 11.09
CA HIS A 97 -0.82 12.91 12.08
C HIS A 97 -2.30 12.52 12.10
N LEU A 98 -2.52 11.27 12.25
CA LEU A 98 -3.87 10.71 12.33
C LEU A 98 -4.15 10.21 13.74
#